data_7ebb1596ab30679b84fe5ce711d100c1
#
_entry.id   7ebb1596ab30679b84fe5ce711d100c1
#
_cell.length_a   1.000
_cell.length_b   1.000
_cell.length_c   1.000
_cell.angle_alpha   90.00
_cell.angle_beta   90.00
_cell.angle_gamma   90.00
#
_symmetry.space_group_name_H-M   'P 1'
#
loop_
_entity.id
_entity.type
_entity.pdbx_description
1 polymer ?
#
loop_
_entity_poly.entity_id
_entity_poly.type
_entity_poly.pdbx_seq_one_letter_code
_entity_poly.pdbx_strand_id
1 'polypeptide(L)'
;MDLADAAPDDLAWLFYTSGTTGRPKGAMLSHRNLATMSYCYFSDVDPAAPWTSILHAAPMSHGSGCYGLAHVMQGSCQVLPESGGFYPEEIYQLIEAWPHLSFFAAPTMVKRLID
;
A
#
# COMPACT_ATOMS: atom_id res chain seq x y z
N MET A 1 -23.09 -7.41 10.62
CA MET A 1 -22.84 -7.15 9.19
C MET A 1 -22.33 -8.45 8.60
N ASP A 2 -23.10 -9.05 7.70
CA ASP A 2 -22.68 -10.29 7.07
C ASP A 2 -21.66 -9.99 5.98
N LEU A 3 -20.58 -10.78 5.93
CA LEU A 3 -19.58 -10.68 4.87
C LEU A 3 -20.20 -11.14 3.55
N ALA A 4 -19.92 -10.44 2.46
CA ALA A 4 -20.30 -10.89 1.14
C ALA A 4 -19.56 -12.19 0.80
N ASP A 5 -20.29 -13.16 0.25
CA ASP A 5 -19.67 -14.37 -0.27
C ASP A 5 -19.06 -14.04 -1.64
N ALA A 6 -17.73 -14.14 -1.73
CA ALA A 6 -16.97 -13.82 -2.94
C ALA A 6 -16.06 -14.98 -3.32
N ALA A 7 -16.10 -15.37 -4.59
CA ALA A 7 -15.19 -16.38 -5.11
C ALA A 7 -13.77 -15.80 -5.33
N PRO A 8 -12.72 -16.63 -5.26
CA PRO A 8 -11.35 -16.16 -5.48
C PRO A 8 -11.12 -15.43 -6.80
N ASP A 9 -11.85 -15.79 -7.84
CA ASP A 9 -11.71 -15.22 -9.19
C ASP A 9 -12.68 -14.05 -9.45
N ASP A 10 -13.53 -13.68 -8.48
CA ASP A 10 -14.37 -12.49 -8.57
C ASP A 10 -13.51 -11.22 -8.59
N LEU A 11 -14.02 -10.18 -9.28
CA LEU A 11 -13.38 -8.89 -9.34
C LEU A 11 -13.35 -8.24 -7.93
N ALA A 12 -12.15 -7.89 -7.47
CA ALA A 12 -11.95 -7.25 -6.18
C ALA A 12 -11.53 -5.78 -6.30
N TRP A 13 -10.75 -5.42 -7.33
CA TRP A 13 -10.21 -4.07 -7.49
C TRP A 13 -10.02 -3.72 -8.97
N LEU A 14 -10.42 -2.50 -9.33
CA LEU A 14 -10.06 -1.87 -10.60
C LEU A 14 -8.86 -0.95 -10.36
N PHE A 15 -7.68 -1.39 -10.78
CA PHE A 15 -6.44 -0.65 -10.62
C PHE A 15 -6.15 0.17 -11.87
N TYR A 16 -6.34 1.49 -11.80
CA TYR A 16 -6.19 2.37 -12.95
C TYR A 16 -4.75 2.81 -13.17
N THR A 17 -4.32 2.78 -14.43
CA THR A 17 -3.07 3.34 -14.91
C THR A 17 -3.33 4.44 -15.94
N SER A 18 -2.43 5.40 -16.05
CA SER A 18 -2.55 6.52 -17.00
C SER A 18 -2.60 6.08 -18.49
N GLY A 19 -2.17 4.86 -18.78
CA GLY A 19 -2.13 4.31 -20.15
C GLY A 19 -1.20 5.09 -21.09
N THR A 20 -0.48 4.38 -21.95
CA THR A 20 0.40 4.98 -22.97
C THR A 20 -0.36 5.67 -24.10
N THR A 21 -1.67 5.45 -24.23
CA THR A 21 -2.55 5.97 -25.30
C THR A 21 -3.42 7.15 -24.86
N GLY A 22 -3.16 7.74 -23.69
CA GLY A 22 -3.90 8.90 -23.17
C GLY A 22 -5.26 8.59 -22.53
N ARG A 23 -5.78 7.35 -22.65
CA ARG A 23 -6.99 6.91 -21.94
C ARG A 23 -6.61 6.05 -20.75
N PRO A 24 -7.13 6.35 -19.54
CA PRO A 24 -6.91 5.49 -18.38
C PRO A 24 -7.37 4.06 -18.65
N LYS A 25 -6.56 3.09 -18.21
CA LYS A 25 -6.87 1.66 -18.30
C LYS A 25 -7.00 1.11 -16.89
N GLY A 26 -8.11 0.43 -16.61
CA GLY A 26 -8.34 -0.27 -15.34
C GLY A 26 -7.91 -1.73 -15.48
N ALA A 27 -6.84 -2.11 -14.78
CA ALA A 27 -6.52 -3.51 -14.62
C ALA A 27 -7.52 -4.15 -13.64
N MET A 28 -8.12 -5.26 -14.06
CA MET A 28 -9.06 -6.02 -13.25
C MET A 28 -8.28 -6.98 -12.35
N LEU A 29 -8.29 -6.74 -11.04
CA LEU A 29 -7.64 -7.61 -10.07
C LEU A 29 -8.70 -8.41 -9.31
N SER A 30 -8.54 -9.74 -9.31
CA SER A 30 -9.41 -10.63 -8.54
C SER A 30 -8.96 -10.72 -7.07
N HIS A 31 -9.80 -11.28 -6.21
CA HIS A 31 -9.44 -11.62 -4.83
C HIS A 31 -8.20 -12.52 -4.78
N ARG A 32 -8.09 -13.48 -5.68
CA ARG A 32 -6.91 -14.35 -5.82
C ARG A 32 -5.64 -13.55 -6.14
N ASN A 33 -5.71 -12.57 -7.06
CA ASN A 33 -4.55 -11.75 -7.40
C ASN A 33 -4.07 -10.95 -6.17
N LEU A 34 -4.97 -10.33 -5.44
CA LEU A 34 -4.63 -9.54 -4.25
C LEU A 34 -4.05 -10.41 -3.13
N ALA A 35 -4.63 -11.59 -2.88
CA ALA A 35 -4.11 -12.53 -1.90
C ALA A 35 -2.71 -13.02 -2.29
N THR A 36 -2.51 -13.44 -3.55
CA THR A 36 -1.20 -13.91 -4.04
C THR A 36 -0.15 -12.80 -3.92
N MET A 37 -0.49 -11.57 -4.33
CA MET A 37 0.40 -10.42 -4.18
C MET A 37 0.80 -10.19 -2.72
N SER A 38 -0.14 -10.31 -1.78
CA SER A 38 0.14 -10.14 -0.36
C SER A 38 1.07 -11.23 0.18
N TYR A 39 0.90 -12.49 -0.25
CA TYR A 39 1.83 -13.56 0.13
C TYR A 39 3.23 -13.36 -0.45
N CYS A 40 3.35 -12.93 -1.70
CA CYS A 40 4.64 -12.56 -2.29
C CYS A 40 5.29 -11.39 -1.53
N TYR A 41 4.48 -10.41 -1.10
CA TYR A 41 4.97 -9.30 -0.30
C TYR A 41 5.63 -9.78 1.00
N PHE A 42 5.00 -10.71 1.73
CA PHE A 42 5.57 -11.27 2.96
C PHE A 42 6.87 -12.03 2.73
N SER A 43 6.98 -12.72 1.59
CA SER A 43 8.17 -13.49 1.25
C SER A 43 9.35 -12.62 0.82
N ASP A 44 9.10 -11.58 0.02
CA ASP A 44 10.13 -10.94 -0.78
C ASP A 44 10.37 -9.46 -0.42
N VAL A 45 9.44 -8.83 0.32
CA VAL A 45 9.52 -7.39 0.63
C VAL A 45 9.59 -7.13 2.13
N ASP A 46 8.52 -7.47 2.86
CA ASP A 46 8.41 -7.21 4.30
C ASP A 46 7.50 -8.27 4.92
N PRO A 47 7.97 -9.03 5.94
CA PRO A 47 7.15 -10.04 6.59
C PRO A 47 5.92 -9.45 7.29
N ALA A 48 5.91 -8.16 7.58
CA ALA A 48 4.89 -7.45 8.33
C ALA A 48 4.48 -8.21 9.62
N ALA A 49 3.92 -7.54 10.60
CA ALA A 49 3.48 -8.17 11.85
C ALA A 49 2.54 -7.23 12.61
N PRO A 50 1.79 -7.70 13.62
CA PRO A 50 0.90 -6.84 14.39
C PRO A 50 1.57 -5.63 15.07
N TRP A 51 2.88 -5.70 15.28
CA TRP A 51 3.66 -4.62 15.88
C TRP A 51 4.39 -3.73 14.88
N THR A 52 4.21 -3.96 13.58
CA THR A 52 4.72 -3.10 12.50
C THR A 52 3.69 -2.08 12.06
N SER A 53 4.11 -1.09 11.29
CA SER A 53 3.24 -0.05 10.74
C SER A 53 3.55 0.18 9.28
N ILE A 54 2.54 0.52 8.48
CA ILE A 54 2.72 1.00 7.11
C ILE A 54 2.22 2.42 6.97
N LEU A 55 3.03 3.29 6.37
CA LEU A 55 2.70 4.68 6.11
C LEU A 55 2.22 4.87 4.67
N HIS A 56 1.08 5.51 4.52
CA HIS A 56 0.48 5.84 3.23
C HIS A 56 0.77 7.28 2.81
N ALA A 57 2.04 7.59 2.56
CA ALA A 57 2.47 8.89 2.02
C ALA A 57 2.33 8.99 0.48
N ALA A 58 2.04 7.88 -0.18
CA ALA A 58 1.66 7.80 -1.59
C ALA A 58 0.18 7.42 -1.71
N PRO A 59 -0.48 7.70 -2.85
CA PRO A 59 -1.92 7.43 -3.01
C PRO A 59 -2.27 5.96 -2.76
N MET A 60 -3.24 5.72 -1.87
CA MET A 60 -3.74 4.38 -1.56
C MET A 60 -4.48 3.72 -2.73
N SER A 61 -4.93 4.49 -3.71
CA SER A 61 -5.48 3.96 -4.97
C SER A 61 -4.43 3.37 -5.90
N HIS A 62 -3.15 3.38 -5.51
CA HIS A 62 -1.99 2.89 -6.26
C HIS A 62 -1.15 1.92 -5.40
N GLY A 63 0.15 1.80 -5.63
CA GLY A 63 1.04 0.83 -4.99
C GLY A 63 1.00 0.83 -3.46
N SER A 64 0.81 2.00 -2.84
CA SER A 64 0.69 2.12 -1.39
C SER A 64 -0.50 1.32 -0.83
N GLY A 65 -1.65 1.37 -1.50
CA GLY A 65 -2.81 0.58 -1.09
C GLY A 65 -2.63 -0.92 -1.31
N CYS A 66 -1.91 -1.32 -2.38
CA CYS A 66 -1.56 -2.73 -2.58
C CYS A 66 -0.75 -3.28 -1.41
N TYR A 67 0.27 -2.56 -0.95
CA TYR A 67 1.06 -2.94 0.22
C TYR A 67 0.24 -2.91 1.51
N GLY A 68 -0.68 -1.95 1.64
CA GLY A 68 -1.60 -1.85 2.76
C GLY A 68 -2.42 -3.12 3.00
N LEU A 69 -2.83 -3.82 1.93
CA LEU A 69 -3.58 -5.08 2.05
C LEU A 69 -2.78 -6.17 2.78
N ALA A 70 -1.48 -6.31 2.45
CA ALA A 70 -0.59 -7.24 3.15
C ALA A 70 -0.53 -6.90 4.65
N HIS A 71 -0.36 -5.63 4.98
CA HIS A 71 -0.32 -5.18 6.37
C HIS A 71 -1.65 -5.39 7.11
N VAL A 72 -2.80 -5.19 6.45
CA VAL A 72 -4.12 -5.52 7.02
C VAL A 72 -4.22 -7.01 7.35
N MET A 73 -3.75 -7.90 6.48
CA MET A 73 -3.75 -9.35 6.73
C MET A 73 -2.94 -9.75 7.97
N GLN A 74 -1.91 -8.99 8.33
CA GLN A 74 -1.07 -9.22 9.52
C GLN A 74 -1.54 -8.45 10.75
N GLY A 75 -2.56 -7.61 10.64
CA GLY A 75 -3.03 -6.78 11.74
C GLY A 75 -2.10 -5.61 12.07
N SER A 76 -1.23 -5.21 11.14
CA SER A 76 -0.35 -4.05 11.27
C SER A 76 -1.12 -2.73 11.29
N CYS A 77 -0.55 -1.70 11.90
CA CYS A 77 -1.15 -0.38 11.92
C CYS A 77 -1.02 0.31 10.55
N GLN A 78 -2.12 0.94 10.12
CA GLN A 78 -2.15 1.79 8.91
C GLN A 78 -2.00 3.25 9.35
N VAL A 79 -0.93 3.92 8.91
CA VAL A 79 -0.61 5.30 9.28
C VAL A 79 -0.84 6.20 8.08
N LEU A 80 -1.63 7.25 8.26
CA LEU A 80 -1.83 8.30 7.26
C LEU A 80 -1.18 9.58 7.75
N PRO A 81 -0.38 10.27 6.91
CA PRO A 81 0.14 11.58 7.29
C PRO A 81 -1.00 12.59 7.40
N GLU A 82 -0.93 13.51 8.36
CA GLU A 82 -1.95 14.53 8.58
C GLU A 82 -2.08 15.45 7.37
N SER A 83 -0.97 15.74 6.70
CA SER A 83 -0.93 16.52 5.47
C SER A 83 -1.64 15.85 4.29
N GLY A 84 -1.92 14.55 4.36
CA GLY A 84 -2.47 13.76 3.26
C GLY A 84 -1.50 13.55 2.10
N GLY A 85 -0.21 13.85 2.26
CA GLY A 85 0.78 13.78 1.19
C GLY A 85 2.18 13.37 1.66
N PHE A 86 3.17 13.67 0.83
CA PHE A 86 4.57 13.35 1.09
C PHE A 86 5.38 14.63 1.40
N TYR A 87 5.64 14.87 2.66
CA TYR A 87 6.48 15.96 3.17
C TYR A 87 7.61 15.37 4.02
N PRO A 88 8.90 15.52 3.65
CA PRO A 88 10.03 14.90 4.33
C PRO A 88 10.03 15.10 5.84
N GLU A 89 9.78 16.32 6.30
CA GLU A 89 9.77 16.65 7.72
C GLU A 89 8.72 15.87 8.52
N GLU A 90 7.52 15.73 7.95
CA GLU A 90 6.46 14.93 8.55
C GLU A 90 6.79 13.44 8.52
N ILE A 91 7.39 12.95 7.43
CA ILE A 91 7.82 11.55 7.33
C ILE A 91 8.85 11.22 8.42
N TYR A 92 9.82 12.07 8.67
CA TYR A 92 10.80 11.86 9.75
C TYR A 92 10.12 11.81 11.13
N GLN A 93 9.19 12.70 11.41
CA GLN A 93 8.43 12.69 12.67
C GLN A 93 7.63 11.39 12.83
N LEU A 94 7.03 10.90 11.74
CA LEU A 94 6.27 9.65 11.74
C LEU A 94 7.17 8.42 11.92
N ILE A 95 8.38 8.41 11.33
CA ILE A 95 9.38 7.34 11.52
C ILE A 95 9.80 7.26 13.01
N GLU A 96 9.94 8.39 13.69
CA GLU A 96 10.28 8.43 15.11
C GLU A 96 9.10 7.99 16.00
N ALA A 97 7.88 8.33 15.61
CA ALA A 97 6.68 8.04 16.40
C ALA A 97 6.16 6.61 16.26
N TRP A 98 6.38 5.97 15.12
CA TRP A 98 5.83 4.65 14.81
C TRP A 98 6.92 3.60 14.65
N PRO A 99 6.93 2.52 15.45
CA PRO A 99 7.95 1.48 15.36
C PRO A 99 7.81 0.68 14.06
N HIS A 100 8.94 0.28 13.51
CA HIS A 100 8.99 -0.57 12.31
C HIS A 100 8.09 -0.06 11.17
N LEU A 101 8.19 1.24 10.88
CA LEU A 101 7.43 1.90 9.85
C LEU A 101 8.02 1.59 8.47
N SER A 102 7.23 0.96 7.61
CA SER A 102 7.52 0.79 6.19
C SER A 102 6.60 1.64 5.33
N PHE A 103 6.98 1.93 4.08
CA PHE A 103 6.11 2.64 3.15
C PHE A 103 6.50 2.41 1.69
N PHE A 104 5.52 2.49 0.81
CA PHE A 104 5.74 2.52 -0.62
C PHE A 104 6.30 3.89 -1.03
N ALA A 105 7.45 3.91 -1.70
CA ALA A 105 8.06 5.14 -2.18
C ALA A 105 8.50 5.03 -3.65
N ALA A 106 8.10 6.01 -4.46
CA ALA A 106 8.67 6.20 -5.78
C ALA A 106 10.12 6.73 -5.67
N PRO A 107 11.00 6.50 -6.66
CA PRO A 107 12.38 6.99 -6.62
C PRO A 107 12.53 8.49 -6.34
N THR A 108 11.60 9.30 -6.85
CA THR A 108 11.56 10.74 -6.59
C THR A 108 11.24 11.08 -5.13
N MET A 109 10.45 10.26 -4.45
CA MET A 109 10.17 10.40 -3.02
C MET A 109 11.41 10.07 -2.19
N VAL A 110 12.08 8.96 -2.52
CA VAL A 110 13.34 8.56 -1.87
C VAL A 110 14.39 9.66 -2.02
N LYS A 111 14.54 10.22 -3.24
CA LYS A 111 15.47 11.33 -3.47
C LYS A 111 15.18 12.52 -2.55
N ARG A 112 13.92 12.93 -2.40
CA ARG A 112 13.52 14.04 -1.53
C ARG A 112 13.76 13.79 -0.04
N LEU A 113 13.92 12.55 0.39
CA LEU A 113 14.31 12.22 1.77
C LEU A 113 15.81 12.35 2.03
N ILE A 114 16.64 12.24 0.99
CA ILE A 114 18.11 12.22 1.14
C ILE A 114 18.79 13.53 0.71
N ASP A 115 18.08 14.43 0.03
CA ASP A 115 18.55 15.77 -0.35
C ASP A 115 18.33 16.77 0.80
#